data_1f1d7096ba0970b3d3fc16f8b02f71b8
#
_entry.id   1f1d7096ba0970b3d3fc16f8b02f71b8
#
_cell.length_a   1.000
_cell.length_b   1.000
_cell.length_c   1.000
_cell.angle_alpha   90.00
_cell.angle_beta   90.00
_cell.angle_gamma   90.00
#
_symmetry.space_group_name_H-M   'P 1'
#
loop_
_entity.id
_entity.type
_entity.pdbx_description
1 polymer ?
#
loop_
_entity_poly.entity_id
_entity_poly.type
_entity_poly.pdbx_seq_one_letter_code
_entity_poly.pdbx_strand_id
1 'polypeptide(L)'
;MPNFFQQRNRVVTKMNKARFLWVDDEIDLLRPYILFLEEKGYLMECANNGLDAIEKTRETLFDIIFLDEHMPGLSGLDTLSGLHEAAPGVPVVMVTKSEDEGIMNRAIGKKIADYLIKPVHPSQVLLTIKKILYKKTLVSEAVAVNYMQVFNQLNEEAESCHMAGDWAAFYQKLVYWELELEQADSPVKELHALQKAEANSAFARFIRNIYPQWMIRKEGRPLMSPALFEEKVFPVIARGEKLFFILIDNFRLDQWQAVKSLFTDLFICDEELYFSILPTATPYARNSIFSGLMPRQVASLFPGLWIDDREEEGKNLQEELLLRAQLERKNLFPLLSYRKINSNSEAEELNKHFPELERNDLHVWVFNFIDTLSHTRTDSKMIRELTADEYAYRSLTKSWFLHSPLNTLLKKIAAKGYRVVLTTDHGSIRVKKGVKVLADKETNTNLRYKAGKNLGYEPRKLFEMLHPEDFGLPTPHMSTRYIFATQNDFFVYPNNYNHHLSYYAQSFQHGGISMEEMMIPLITLNPK
;
A
#
# COMPACT_ATOMS: atom_id res chain seq x y z
N MET A 1 47.85 10.25 -2.71
CA MET A 1 46.92 9.93 -1.61
C MET A 1 47.04 10.98 -0.54
N PRO A 2 46.10 11.88 -0.39
CA PRO A 2 45.91 12.55 0.88
C PRO A 2 44.43 12.49 1.33
N ASN A 3 44.27 12.10 2.59
CA ASN A 3 43.24 12.46 3.55
C ASN A 3 41.74 12.21 3.22
N PHE A 4 41.34 10.94 3.30
CA PHE A 4 39.93 10.53 3.47
C PHE A 4 39.40 10.81 4.89
N PHE A 5 40.24 11.14 5.86
CA PHE A 5 39.85 11.36 7.26
C PHE A 5 39.44 12.80 7.62
N GLN A 6 39.69 13.78 6.76
CA GLN A 6 39.30 15.18 7.01
C GLN A 6 37.95 15.60 6.40
N GLN A 7 37.31 14.77 5.58
CA GLN A 7 35.96 15.06 5.07
C GLN A 7 34.82 14.57 5.98
N ARG A 8 35.11 13.69 6.97
CA ARG A 8 34.10 13.23 7.92
C ARG A 8 33.62 14.27 8.96
N ASN A 9 34.35 15.38 9.14
CA ASN A 9 34.02 16.42 10.12
C ASN A 9 33.28 17.64 9.52
N ARG A 10 32.88 17.63 8.24
CA ARG A 10 32.16 18.77 7.61
C ARG A 10 30.69 18.51 7.29
N VAL A 11 30.13 17.32 7.56
CA VAL A 11 28.70 17.00 7.35
C VAL A 11 27.89 17.15 8.65
N VAL A 12 28.50 17.53 9.76
CA VAL A 12 27.82 17.73 11.06
C VAL A 12 27.36 19.19 11.24
N THR A 13 26.94 19.89 10.21
CA THR A 13 26.52 21.29 10.37
C THR A 13 25.28 21.61 9.56
N LYS A 14 24.13 21.15 10.05
CA LYS A 14 22.81 21.82 10.11
C LYS A 14 21.78 20.89 10.79
N MET A 15 22.09 20.34 11.94
CA MET A 15 21.03 19.88 12.83
C MET A 15 20.38 21.14 13.42
N ASN A 16 19.12 21.39 13.12
CA ASN A 16 18.31 22.27 13.94
C ASN A 16 18.47 21.80 15.38
N LYS A 17 18.90 22.69 16.28
CA LYS A 17 19.06 22.35 17.69
C LYS A 17 17.68 21.90 18.22
N ALA A 18 17.58 20.67 18.74
CA ALA A 18 16.34 20.16 19.29
C ALA A 18 15.85 21.08 20.43
N ARG A 19 14.58 21.37 20.45
CA ARG A 19 13.93 22.31 21.37
C ARG A 19 13.02 21.55 22.33
N PHE A 20 13.23 21.76 23.65
CA PHE A 20 12.48 21.11 24.70
C PHE A 20 11.71 22.09 25.56
N LEU A 21 10.53 21.68 26.00
CA LEU A 21 9.74 22.39 26.99
C LEU A 21 9.84 21.65 28.33
N TRP A 22 10.20 22.36 29.41
CA TRP A 22 10.15 21.79 30.76
C TRP A 22 9.04 22.51 31.55
N VAL A 23 8.06 21.74 32.03
CA VAL A 23 6.88 22.20 32.74
C VAL A 23 6.97 21.74 34.19
N ASP A 24 7.15 22.68 35.12
CA ASP A 24 7.32 22.38 36.54
C ASP A 24 7.09 23.68 37.33
N ASP A 25 6.35 23.66 38.41
CA ASP A 25 6.09 24.85 39.24
C ASP A 25 7.33 25.29 40.04
N GLU A 26 8.28 24.40 40.25
CA GLU A 26 9.56 24.67 40.93
C GLU A 26 10.72 24.88 39.93
N ILE A 27 10.50 25.57 38.83
CA ILE A 27 11.47 25.79 37.73
C ILE A 27 12.84 26.31 38.22
N ASP A 28 12.89 27.13 39.24
CA ASP A 28 14.15 27.66 39.75
C ASP A 28 15.07 26.55 40.31
N LEU A 29 14.52 25.48 40.84
CA LEU A 29 15.28 24.31 41.30
C LEU A 29 15.84 23.48 40.15
N LEU A 30 15.28 23.62 38.96
CA LEU A 30 15.69 22.90 37.76
C LEU A 30 16.75 23.64 36.94
N ARG A 31 17.13 24.84 37.31
CA ARG A 31 18.13 25.63 36.59
C ARG A 31 19.44 24.90 36.27
N PRO A 32 20.01 24.11 37.19
CA PRO A 32 21.19 23.32 36.86
C PRO A 32 21.00 22.31 35.71
N TYR A 33 19.80 21.72 35.62
CA TYR A 33 19.47 20.78 34.53
C TYR A 33 19.30 21.49 33.19
N ILE A 34 18.65 22.65 33.22
CA ILE A 34 18.44 23.49 32.04
C ILE A 34 19.80 23.90 31.46
N LEU A 35 20.69 24.48 32.30
CA LEU A 35 22.05 24.85 31.90
C LEU A 35 22.85 23.68 31.37
N PHE A 36 22.77 22.51 32.01
CA PHE A 36 23.44 21.29 31.53
C PHE A 36 22.96 20.89 30.13
N LEU A 37 21.66 20.95 29.84
CA LEU A 37 21.10 20.61 28.54
C LEU A 37 21.46 21.67 27.48
N GLU A 38 21.48 22.96 27.86
CA GLU A 38 21.92 24.05 26.98
C GLU A 38 23.41 23.90 26.61
N GLU A 39 24.27 23.52 27.55
CA GLU A 39 25.69 23.19 27.27
C GLU A 39 25.84 22.02 26.30
N LYS A 40 24.89 21.07 26.29
CA LYS A 40 24.83 19.97 25.32
C LYS A 40 24.28 20.39 23.95
N GLY A 41 23.87 21.65 23.82
CA GLY A 41 23.43 22.23 22.54
C GLY A 41 21.94 22.16 22.28
N TYR A 42 21.12 21.80 23.26
CA TYR A 42 19.67 21.81 23.17
C TYR A 42 19.10 23.22 23.46
N LEU A 43 17.91 23.52 22.92
CA LEU A 43 17.19 24.73 23.24
C LEU A 43 16.15 24.41 24.32
N MET A 44 16.20 25.14 25.43
CA MET A 44 15.30 24.92 26.56
C MET A 44 14.31 26.05 26.72
N GLU A 45 13.04 25.72 26.84
CA GLU A 45 11.97 26.63 27.30
C GLU A 45 11.31 26.04 28.54
N CYS A 46 10.74 26.94 29.37
CA CYS A 46 10.14 26.58 30.64
C CYS A 46 8.71 27.11 30.72
N ALA A 47 7.86 26.36 31.44
CA ALA A 47 6.51 26.79 31.82
C ALA A 47 6.27 26.44 33.29
N ASN A 48 5.63 27.35 34.07
CA ASN A 48 5.41 27.17 35.49
C ASN A 48 4.09 26.47 35.82
N ASN A 49 3.27 26.21 34.84
CA ASN A 49 1.98 25.54 35.00
C ASN A 49 1.49 24.94 33.68
N GLY A 50 0.47 24.08 33.78
CA GLY A 50 -0.06 23.36 32.62
C GLY A 50 -0.73 24.24 31.55
N LEU A 51 -1.36 25.34 31.92
CA LEU A 51 -2.02 26.24 30.95
C LEU A 51 -0.99 26.98 30.10
N ASP A 52 0.06 27.53 30.72
CA ASP A 52 1.20 28.18 30.03
C ASP A 52 1.89 27.17 29.08
N ALA A 53 2.04 25.91 29.51
CA ALA A 53 2.61 24.86 28.69
C ALA A 53 1.77 24.59 27.44
N ILE A 54 0.46 24.48 27.57
CA ILE A 54 -0.47 24.26 26.44
C ILE A 54 -0.43 25.45 25.48
N GLU A 55 -0.41 26.68 25.98
CA GLU A 55 -0.35 27.89 25.16
C GLU A 55 0.97 27.96 24.37
N LYS A 56 2.11 27.76 25.03
CA LYS A 56 3.43 27.70 24.37
C LYS A 56 3.52 26.59 23.30
N THR A 57 2.89 25.45 23.54
CA THR A 57 2.88 24.34 22.58
C THR A 57 2.04 24.63 21.33
N ARG A 58 1.09 25.55 21.40
CA ARG A 58 0.34 26.05 20.23
C ARG A 58 1.16 27.01 19.37
N GLU A 59 2.06 27.77 19.99
CA GLU A 59 2.86 28.82 19.33
C GLU A 59 4.21 28.28 18.84
N THR A 60 4.78 27.28 19.53
CA THR A 60 6.13 26.78 19.30
C THR A 60 6.13 25.26 19.19
N LEU A 61 6.86 24.74 18.20
CA LEU A 61 7.09 23.31 18.04
C LEU A 61 8.22 22.85 18.96
N PHE A 62 7.94 21.83 19.78
CA PHE A 62 8.89 21.18 20.66
C PHE A 62 9.16 19.74 20.19
N ASP A 63 10.39 19.28 20.41
CA ASP A 63 10.80 17.90 20.11
C ASP A 63 10.50 16.93 21.27
N ILE A 64 10.54 17.43 22.51
CA ILE A 64 10.17 16.70 23.74
C ILE A 64 9.59 17.69 24.75
N ILE A 65 8.58 17.25 25.51
CA ILE A 65 8.03 17.98 26.66
C ILE A 65 8.29 17.18 27.93
N PHE A 66 8.99 17.77 28.93
CA PHE A 66 9.10 17.24 30.28
C PHE A 66 7.99 17.86 31.12
N LEU A 67 7.17 17.04 31.78
CA LEU A 67 5.96 17.48 32.48
C LEU A 67 5.93 16.95 33.90
N ASP A 68 5.96 17.85 34.89
CA ASP A 68 5.75 17.46 36.27
C ASP A 68 4.29 17.07 36.52
N GLU A 69 4.11 16.04 37.36
CA GLU A 69 2.78 15.55 37.74
C GLU A 69 2.12 16.47 38.78
N HIS A 70 2.91 16.97 39.74
CA HIS A 70 2.41 17.68 40.90
C HIS A 70 2.56 19.20 40.74
N MET A 71 1.63 19.82 40.02
CA MET A 71 1.59 21.28 39.82
C MET A 71 0.30 21.87 40.38
N PRO A 72 0.36 23.12 40.92
CA PRO A 72 -0.85 23.83 41.34
C PRO A 72 -1.83 24.10 40.18
N GLY A 73 -3.10 23.88 40.42
CA GLY A 73 -4.15 24.09 39.41
C GLY A 73 -4.40 22.84 38.55
N LEU A 74 -3.81 22.77 37.36
CA LEU A 74 -3.93 21.62 36.50
C LEU A 74 -2.84 20.59 36.83
N SER A 75 -3.21 19.34 37.14
CA SER A 75 -2.24 18.27 37.33
C SER A 75 -1.50 17.94 36.01
N GLY A 76 -0.34 17.28 36.12
CA GLY A 76 0.37 16.82 34.92
C GLY A 76 -0.47 15.89 34.04
N LEU A 77 -1.25 14.97 34.63
CA LEU A 77 -2.15 14.09 33.89
C LEU A 77 -3.28 14.84 33.16
N ASP A 78 -3.80 15.92 33.75
CA ASP A 78 -4.82 16.73 33.08
C ASP A 78 -4.20 17.60 31.98
N THR A 79 -3.03 18.17 32.24
CA THR A 79 -2.24 18.94 31.26
C THR A 79 -1.87 18.07 30.05
N LEU A 80 -1.51 16.80 30.25
CA LEU A 80 -1.16 15.86 29.19
C LEU A 80 -2.25 15.74 28.11
N SER A 81 -3.51 15.74 28.50
CA SER A 81 -4.63 15.69 27.55
C SER A 81 -4.68 16.93 26.66
N GLY A 82 -4.50 18.12 27.24
CA GLY A 82 -4.44 19.38 26.51
C GLY A 82 -3.20 19.50 25.60
N LEU A 83 -2.06 18.98 26.03
CA LEU A 83 -0.84 18.93 25.22
C LEU A 83 -1.00 18.00 23.99
N HIS A 84 -1.66 16.85 24.16
CA HIS A 84 -1.93 15.95 23.03
C HIS A 84 -2.91 16.56 22.02
N GLU A 85 -3.84 17.41 22.45
CA GLU A 85 -4.72 18.15 21.54
C GLU A 85 -3.98 19.29 20.83
N ALA A 86 -3.12 20.02 21.56
CA ALA A 86 -2.40 21.18 21.04
C ALA A 86 -1.26 20.78 20.08
N ALA A 87 -0.56 19.67 20.37
CA ALA A 87 0.57 19.16 19.58
C ALA A 87 0.53 17.62 19.46
N PRO A 88 -0.34 17.06 18.60
CA PRO A 88 -0.43 15.65 18.39
C PRO A 88 0.92 15.07 17.91
N GLY A 89 1.46 14.12 18.67
CA GLY A 89 2.71 13.42 18.28
C GLY A 89 3.99 13.96 18.91
N VAL A 90 3.96 15.05 19.68
CA VAL A 90 5.11 15.48 20.49
C VAL A 90 5.24 14.53 21.70
N PRO A 91 6.40 13.87 21.88
CA PRO A 91 6.61 12.97 23.01
C PRO A 91 6.64 13.73 24.33
N VAL A 92 5.83 13.25 25.30
CA VAL A 92 5.77 13.81 26.65
C VAL A 92 6.44 12.82 27.62
N VAL A 93 7.38 13.31 28.43
CA VAL A 93 8.06 12.59 29.51
C VAL A 93 7.50 13.09 30.84
N MET A 94 6.83 12.21 31.57
CA MET A 94 6.36 12.56 32.92
C MET A 94 7.51 12.60 33.91
N VAL A 95 7.55 13.62 34.76
CA VAL A 95 8.52 13.76 35.87
C VAL A 95 7.70 13.76 37.17
N THR A 96 7.97 12.83 38.09
CA THR A 96 7.12 12.65 39.28
C THR A 96 7.94 12.34 40.53
N LYS A 97 7.43 12.75 41.70
CA LYS A 97 7.99 12.42 43.04
C LYS A 97 7.49 11.06 43.57
N SER A 98 6.52 10.43 42.91
CA SER A 98 5.83 9.25 43.41
C SER A 98 6.15 8.01 42.58
N GLU A 99 6.43 6.90 43.29
CA GLU A 99 6.46 5.55 42.72
C GLU A 99 5.06 4.90 42.69
N ASP A 100 4.00 5.70 42.79
CA ASP A 100 2.61 5.23 42.78
C ASP A 100 2.27 4.56 41.44
N GLU A 101 2.13 3.24 41.47
CA GLU A 101 1.77 2.44 40.31
C GLU A 101 0.45 2.90 39.66
N GLY A 102 -0.47 3.49 40.44
CA GLY A 102 -1.74 4.00 39.93
C GLY A 102 -1.56 5.24 39.02
N ILE A 103 -0.62 6.14 39.35
CA ILE A 103 -0.29 7.30 38.53
C ILE A 103 0.46 6.85 37.27
N MET A 104 1.45 5.96 37.43
CA MET A 104 2.21 5.40 36.32
C MET A 104 1.30 4.67 35.30
N ASN A 105 0.40 3.82 35.77
CA ASN A 105 -0.52 3.09 34.88
C ASN A 105 -1.48 4.04 34.14
N ARG A 106 -1.97 5.10 34.80
CA ARG A 106 -2.81 6.13 34.14
C ARG A 106 -2.01 6.95 33.12
N ALA A 107 -0.76 7.28 33.40
CA ALA A 107 0.12 8.01 32.48
C ALA A 107 0.46 7.16 31.25
N ILE A 108 0.79 5.86 31.44
CA ILE A 108 1.02 4.90 30.35
C ILE A 108 -0.26 4.75 29.51
N GLY A 109 -1.43 4.63 30.14
CA GLY A 109 -2.73 4.58 29.44
C GLY A 109 -3.01 5.82 28.59
N LYS A 110 -2.49 6.98 28.97
CA LYS A 110 -2.55 8.23 28.20
C LYS A 110 -1.38 8.42 27.21
N LYS A 111 -0.60 7.37 26.90
CA LYS A 111 0.44 7.35 25.86
C LYS A 111 1.61 8.32 26.08
N ILE A 112 2.16 8.39 27.30
CA ILE A 112 3.44 9.07 27.52
C ILE A 112 4.60 8.35 26.84
N ALA A 113 5.66 9.09 26.49
CA ALA A 113 6.84 8.53 25.84
C ALA A 113 7.81 7.85 26.82
N ASP A 114 7.94 8.39 28.04
CA ASP A 114 8.75 7.88 29.13
C ASP A 114 8.35 8.54 30.45
N TYR A 115 8.92 8.10 31.58
CA TYR A 115 8.78 8.76 32.87
C TYR A 115 10.11 8.83 33.62
N LEU A 116 10.26 9.83 34.49
CA LEU A 116 11.42 10.06 35.36
C LEU A 116 10.95 10.24 36.79
N ILE A 117 11.66 9.64 37.76
CA ILE A 117 11.34 9.77 39.19
C ILE A 117 12.28 10.79 39.82
N LYS A 118 11.72 11.80 40.52
CA LYS A 118 12.51 12.78 41.29
C LYS A 118 13.10 12.12 42.56
N PRO A 119 14.37 12.37 42.91
CA PRO A 119 15.29 13.32 42.29
C PRO A 119 15.89 12.80 40.96
N VAL A 120 15.75 13.61 39.90
CA VAL A 120 16.24 13.25 38.56
C VAL A 120 17.73 13.55 38.47
N HIS A 121 18.51 12.65 37.87
CA HIS A 121 19.92 12.92 37.57
C HIS A 121 20.05 13.47 36.13
N PRO A 122 20.94 14.47 35.88
CA PRO A 122 21.13 15.04 34.53
C PRO A 122 21.46 13.97 33.47
N SER A 123 22.18 12.92 33.85
CA SER A 123 22.49 11.78 32.98
C SER A 123 21.26 10.97 32.58
N GLN A 124 20.26 10.83 33.47
CA GLN A 124 18.99 10.15 33.17
C GLN A 124 18.16 10.97 32.18
N VAL A 125 18.07 12.29 32.38
CA VAL A 125 17.40 13.18 31.42
C VAL A 125 18.02 13.08 30.05
N LEU A 126 19.36 13.15 29.98
CA LEU A 126 20.09 13.04 28.71
C LEU A 126 19.89 11.67 28.05
N LEU A 127 19.85 10.59 28.84
CA LEU A 127 19.59 9.23 28.32
C LEU A 127 18.17 9.12 27.73
N THR A 128 17.16 9.66 28.43
CA THR A 128 15.78 9.69 27.96
C THR A 128 15.64 10.53 26.68
N ILE A 129 16.30 11.71 26.64
CA ILE A 129 16.36 12.52 25.42
C ILE A 129 16.93 11.71 24.24
N LYS A 130 18.09 11.09 24.46
CA LYS A 130 18.72 10.27 23.41
C LYS A 130 17.83 9.10 23.00
N LYS A 131 17.23 8.39 23.95
CA LYS A 131 16.29 7.27 23.68
C LYS A 131 15.13 7.72 22.81
N ILE A 132 14.54 8.89 23.07
CA ILE A 132 13.39 9.40 22.34
C ILE A 132 13.78 9.95 20.97
N LEU A 133 14.79 10.84 20.93
CA LEU A 133 15.19 11.52 19.67
C LEU A 133 15.88 10.58 18.69
N TYR A 134 16.73 9.68 19.18
CA TYR A 134 17.55 8.81 18.33
C TYR A 134 16.97 7.41 18.15
N LYS A 135 15.86 7.06 18.83
CA LYS A 135 15.20 5.76 18.65
C LYS A 135 14.87 5.51 17.18
N LYS A 136 14.34 6.52 16.49
CA LYS A 136 13.99 6.44 15.08
C LYS A 136 15.24 6.30 14.19
N THR A 137 16.30 7.03 14.50
CA THR A 137 17.57 7.00 13.76
C THR A 137 18.31 5.67 13.99
N LEU A 138 18.40 5.20 15.24
CA LEU A 138 19.05 3.91 15.57
C LEU A 138 18.32 2.71 14.95
N VAL A 139 17.00 2.71 14.94
CA VAL A 139 16.19 1.68 14.26
C VAL A 139 16.41 1.73 12.76
N SER A 140 16.42 2.91 12.17
CA SER A 140 16.68 3.13 10.74
C SER A 140 18.08 2.63 10.34
N GLU A 141 19.11 2.94 11.13
CA GLU A 141 20.48 2.47 10.89
C GLU A 141 20.58 0.95 10.99
N ALA A 142 19.96 0.33 12.01
CA ALA A 142 19.94 -1.12 12.18
C ALA A 142 19.22 -1.82 11.02
N VAL A 143 18.09 -1.30 10.56
CA VAL A 143 17.37 -1.82 9.39
C VAL A 143 18.20 -1.71 8.11
N ALA A 144 18.88 -0.57 7.92
CA ALA A 144 19.78 -0.39 6.78
C ALA A 144 20.95 -1.38 6.77
N VAL A 145 21.57 -1.62 7.95
CA VAL A 145 22.64 -2.62 8.09
C VAL A 145 22.12 -4.03 7.79
N ASN A 146 20.96 -4.40 8.34
CA ASN A 146 20.35 -5.71 8.09
C ASN A 146 20.04 -5.91 6.60
N TYR A 147 19.48 -4.88 5.94
CA TYR A 147 19.21 -4.94 4.50
C TYR A 147 20.50 -5.13 3.69
N MET A 148 21.57 -4.43 4.02
CA MET A 148 22.85 -4.57 3.33
C MET A 148 23.45 -5.98 3.48
N GLN A 149 23.19 -6.68 4.59
CA GLN A 149 23.62 -8.08 4.77
C GLN A 149 22.89 -9.05 3.84
N VAL A 150 21.61 -8.80 3.56
CA VAL A 150 20.79 -9.68 2.71
C VAL A 150 20.75 -9.24 1.23
N PHE A 151 21.28 -8.07 0.91
CA PHE A 151 21.20 -7.49 -0.44
C PHE A 151 21.71 -8.43 -1.53
N ASN A 152 22.91 -9.01 -1.34
CA ASN A 152 23.49 -9.94 -2.32
C ASN A 152 22.66 -11.23 -2.42
N GLN A 153 22.19 -11.75 -1.29
CA GLN A 153 21.33 -12.94 -1.26
C GLN A 153 20.03 -12.72 -2.05
N LEU A 154 19.41 -11.54 -1.91
CA LEU A 154 18.20 -11.19 -2.67
C LEU A 154 18.48 -11.11 -4.18
N ASN A 155 19.65 -10.62 -4.59
CA ASN A 155 20.03 -10.61 -6.01
C ASN A 155 20.20 -12.04 -6.58
N GLU A 156 20.92 -12.91 -5.85
CA GLU A 156 21.09 -14.33 -6.21
C GLU A 156 19.73 -15.07 -6.27
N GLU A 157 18.85 -14.77 -5.32
CA GLU A 157 17.50 -15.35 -5.26
C GLU A 157 16.67 -14.94 -6.49
N ALA A 158 16.73 -13.66 -6.91
CA ALA A 158 16.04 -13.19 -8.10
C ALA A 158 16.50 -13.93 -9.38
N GLU A 159 17.79 -14.26 -9.48
CA GLU A 159 18.34 -15.02 -10.60
C GLU A 159 17.94 -16.51 -10.56
N SER A 160 17.69 -17.05 -9.39
CA SER A 160 17.30 -18.46 -9.17
C SER A 160 15.79 -18.70 -9.25
N CYS A 161 14.96 -17.68 -9.40
CA CYS A 161 13.51 -17.82 -9.55
C CYS A 161 13.14 -18.42 -10.92
N HIS A 162 12.67 -19.66 -10.92
CA HIS A 162 12.28 -20.39 -12.14
C HIS A 162 10.80 -20.74 -12.20
N MET A 163 10.09 -20.69 -11.06
CA MET A 163 8.67 -21.03 -10.94
C MET A 163 7.87 -19.83 -10.41
N ALA A 164 6.57 -19.84 -10.66
CA ALA A 164 5.67 -18.81 -10.16
C ALA A 164 5.71 -18.65 -8.62
N GLY A 165 5.84 -19.77 -7.90
CA GLY A 165 5.96 -19.80 -6.44
C GLY A 165 7.24 -19.13 -5.94
N ASP A 166 8.37 -19.30 -6.64
CA ASP A 166 9.65 -18.66 -6.29
C ASP A 166 9.50 -17.14 -6.39
N TRP A 167 8.94 -16.67 -7.50
CA TRP A 167 8.68 -15.23 -7.72
C TRP A 167 7.72 -14.64 -6.70
N ALA A 168 6.68 -15.39 -6.31
CA ALA A 168 5.74 -14.93 -5.29
C ALA A 168 6.42 -14.77 -3.92
N ALA A 169 7.22 -15.75 -3.50
CA ALA A 169 7.97 -15.70 -2.25
C ALA A 169 9.04 -14.58 -2.26
N PHE A 170 9.74 -14.44 -3.38
CA PHE A 170 10.73 -13.37 -3.56
C PHE A 170 10.09 -11.98 -3.54
N TYR A 171 8.96 -11.78 -4.23
CA TYR A 171 8.27 -10.50 -4.24
C TYR A 171 7.77 -10.09 -2.85
N GLN A 172 7.28 -11.05 -2.04
CA GLN A 172 6.92 -10.79 -0.64
C GLN A 172 8.12 -10.27 0.17
N LYS A 173 9.31 -10.81 -0.04
CA LYS A 173 10.54 -10.33 0.63
C LYS A 173 10.92 -8.92 0.18
N LEU A 174 10.82 -8.61 -1.11
CA LEU A 174 11.07 -7.25 -1.61
C LEU A 174 10.10 -6.24 -1.00
N VAL A 175 8.81 -6.58 -0.93
CA VAL A 175 7.80 -5.71 -0.31
C VAL A 175 8.04 -5.55 1.19
N TYR A 176 8.44 -6.62 1.90
CA TYR A 176 8.82 -6.54 3.30
C TYR A 176 9.95 -5.51 3.50
N TRP A 177 11.03 -5.61 2.73
CA TRP A 177 12.15 -4.66 2.83
C TRP A 177 11.77 -3.24 2.40
N GLU A 178 10.89 -3.09 1.42
CA GLU A 178 10.37 -1.77 1.02
C GLU A 178 9.70 -1.05 2.20
N LEU A 179 8.89 -1.77 2.98
CA LEU A 179 8.20 -1.23 4.15
C LEU A 179 9.16 -0.98 5.33
N GLU A 180 10.06 -1.92 5.63
CA GLU A 180 11.06 -1.74 6.68
C GLU A 180 11.96 -0.54 6.42
N LEU A 181 12.34 -0.31 5.18
CA LEU A 181 13.19 0.80 4.76
C LEU A 181 12.46 2.15 4.68
N GLU A 182 11.15 2.22 4.93
CA GLU A 182 10.40 3.50 4.83
C GLU A 182 10.98 4.63 5.67
N GLN A 183 11.63 4.31 6.76
CA GLN A 183 12.27 5.29 7.66
C GLN A 183 13.80 5.37 7.47
N ALA A 184 14.37 4.58 6.54
CA ALA A 184 15.81 4.58 6.26
C ALA A 184 16.25 5.83 5.50
N ASP A 185 17.56 6.06 5.45
CA ASP A 185 18.14 7.14 4.66
C ASP A 185 17.98 6.93 3.16
N SER A 186 17.93 8.03 2.39
CA SER A 186 17.69 8.04 0.96
C SER A 186 18.58 7.08 0.15
N PRO A 187 19.91 6.98 0.38
CA PRO A 187 20.76 6.09 -0.42
C PRO A 187 20.35 4.61 -0.35
N VAL A 188 19.89 4.13 0.81
CA VAL A 188 19.47 2.73 0.97
C VAL A 188 18.14 2.47 0.29
N LYS A 189 17.21 3.43 0.35
CA LYS A 189 15.94 3.37 -0.41
C LYS A 189 16.19 3.34 -1.91
N GLU A 190 17.11 4.17 -2.40
CA GLU A 190 17.47 4.20 -3.82
C GLU A 190 18.07 2.87 -4.26
N LEU A 191 18.93 2.27 -3.42
CA LEU A 191 19.50 0.95 -3.67
C LEU A 191 18.42 -0.14 -3.76
N HIS A 192 17.46 -0.15 -2.84
CA HIS A 192 16.32 -1.06 -2.89
C HIS A 192 15.45 -0.84 -4.14
N ALA A 193 15.21 0.41 -4.52
CA ALA A 193 14.45 0.74 -5.72
C ALA A 193 15.14 0.27 -7.01
N LEU A 194 16.48 0.32 -7.06
CA LEU A 194 17.26 -0.25 -8.16
C LEU A 194 17.16 -1.78 -8.18
N GLN A 195 17.33 -2.44 -7.03
CA GLN A 195 17.18 -3.89 -6.90
C GLN A 195 15.79 -4.35 -7.38
N LYS A 196 14.74 -3.65 -6.97
CA LYS A 196 13.36 -3.93 -7.40
C LYS A 196 13.18 -3.74 -8.92
N ALA A 197 13.84 -2.74 -9.51
CA ALA A 197 13.80 -2.52 -10.96
C ALA A 197 14.53 -3.64 -11.74
N GLU A 198 15.68 -4.11 -11.25
CA GLU A 198 16.40 -5.26 -11.81
C GLU A 198 15.60 -6.54 -11.69
N ALA A 199 14.98 -6.79 -10.53
CA ALA A 199 14.08 -7.90 -10.31
C ALA A 199 12.88 -7.87 -11.27
N ASN A 200 12.27 -6.71 -11.52
CA ASN A 200 11.21 -6.55 -12.51
C ASN A 200 11.70 -6.84 -13.93
N SER A 201 12.97 -6.54 -14.24
CA SER A 201 13.56 -6.93 -15.54
C SER A 201 13.68 -8.43 -15.68
N ALA A 202 14.12 -9.13 -14.63
CA ALA A 202 14.21 -10.57 -14.60
C ALA A 202 12.82 -11.23 -14.64
N PHE A 203 11.88 -10.71 -13.88
CA PHE A 203 10.47 -11.15 -13.90
C PHE A 203 9.83 -11.01 -15.28
N ALA A 204 10.06 -9.89 -15.98
CA ALA A 204 9.54 -9.71 -17.35
C ALA A 204 10.10 -10.77 -18.32
N ARG A 205 11.38 -11.15 -18.17
CA ARG A 205 11.97 -12.27 -18.96
C ARG A 205 11.34 -13.61 -18.60
N PHE A 206 11.12 -13.87 -17.31
CA PHE A 206 10.43 -15.07 -16.84
C PHE A 206 9.02 -15.15 -17.44
N ILE A 207 8.21 -14.10 -17.34
CA ILE A 207 6.85 -14.05 -17.90
C ILE A 207 6.86 -14.27 -19.42
N ARG A 208 7.79 -13.65 -20.13
CA ARG A 208 7.93 -13.85 -21.59
C ARG A 208 8.07 -15.32 -21.97
N ASN A 209 8.79 -16.09 -21.17
CA ASN A 209 9.09 -17.49 -21.45
C ASN A 209 8.00 -18.44 -20.94
N ILE A 210 7.42 -18.15 -19.79
CA ILE A 210 6.53 -19.09 -19.08
C ILE A 210 5.05 -18.86 -19.37
N TYR A 211 4.62 -17.61 -19.59
CA TYR A 211 3.21 -17.27 -19.75
C TYR A 211 2.54 -18.01 -20.91
N PRO A 212 3.19 -18.18 -22.10
CA PRO A 212 2.64 -19.03 -23.16
C PRO A 212 2.40 -20.48 -22.73
N GLN A 213 3.29 -21.02 -21.89
CA GLN A 213 3.18 -22.40 -21.40
C GLN A 213 1.99 -22.55 -20.44
N TRP A 214 1.71 -21.54 -19.61
CA TRP A 214 0.55 -21.52 -18.72
C TRP A 214 -0.79 -21.53 -19.48
N MET A 215 -0.82 -21.00 -20.70
CA MET A 215 -2.03 -21.05 -21.53
C MET A 215 -2.30 -22.46 -22.09
N ILE A 216 -1.26 -23.23 -22.33
CA ILE A 216 -1.33 -24.58 -22.96
C ILE A 216 -1.47 -25.65 -21.86
N ARG A 217 -0.68 -25.58 -20.80
CA ARG A 217 -0.57 -26.61 -19.77
C ARG A 217 -1.13 -26.14 -18.44
N LYS A 218 -1.87 -27.04 -17.76
CA LYS A 218 -2.32 -26.77 -16.38
C LYS A 218 -1.23 -27.02 -15.34
N GLU A 219 -0.31 -27.95 -15.65
CA GLU A 219 0.78 -28.32 -14.76
C GLU A 219 1.77 -27.16 -14.58
N GLY A 220 2.10 -26.82 -13.32
CA GLY A 220 2.99 -25.70 -13.00
C GLY A 220 2.40 -24.30 -13.21
N ARG A 221 1.14 -24.21 -13.66
CA ARG A 221 0.44 -22.94 -13.79
C ARG A 221 0.00 -22.45 -12.40
N PRO A 222 0.32 -21.20 -12.01
CA PRO A 222 -0.20 -20.64 -10.75
C PRO A 222 -1.71 -20.42 -10.79
N LEU A 223 -2.31 -20.11 -9.65
CA LEU A 223 -3.66 -19.57 -9.62
C LEU A 223 -3.71 -18.27 -10.41
N MET A 224 -4.64 -18.17 -11.37
CA MET A 224 -4.83 -17.01 -12.23
C MET A 224 -6.29 -16.51 -12.18
N SER A 225 -6.51 -15.28 -12.66
CA SER A 225 -7.81 -14.60 -12.60
C SER A 225 -9.03 -15.49 -12.94
N PRO A 226 -9.07 -16.29 -14.02
CA PRO A 226 -10.25 -17.10 -14.34
C PRO A 226 -10.55 -18.23 -13.35
N ALA A 227 -9.55 -18.72 -12.62
CA ALA A 227 -9.72 -19.85 -11.70
C ALA A 227 -10.06 -19.40 -10.26
N LEU A 228 -10.05 -18.10 -9.98
CA LEU A 228 -10.13 -17.58 -8.61
C LEU A 228 -11.42 -18.01 -7.89
N PHE A 229 -12.58 -17.88 -8.51
CA PHE A 229 -13.85 -18.30 -7.90
C PHE A 229 -13.93 -19.82 -7.72
N GLU A 230 -13.45 -20.59 -8.69
CA GLU A 230 -13.43 -22.05 -8.62
C GLU A 230 -12.60 -22.58 -7.45
N GLU A 231 -11.46 -21.94 -7.17
CA GLU A 231 -10.54 -22.37 -6.12
C GLU A 231 -10.90 -21.81 -4.73
N LYS A 232 -11.44 -20.58 -4.65
CA LYS A 232 -11.57 -19.86 -3.37
C LYS A 232 -13.00 -19.61 -2.92
N VAL A 233 -13.95 -19.55 -3.83
CA VAL A 233 -15.33 -19.17 -3.52
C VAL A 233 -16.27 -20.38 -3.57
N PHE A 234 -16.26 -21.13 -4.65
CA PHE A 234 -17.20 -22.23 -4.85
C PHE A 234 -17.09 -23.35 -3.81
N PRO A 235 -15.90 -23.74 -3.33
CA PRO A 235 -15.82 -24.76 -2.27
C PRO A 235 -16.47 -24.32 -0.95
N VAL A 236 -16.48 -23.01 -0.66
CA VAL A 236 -17.11 -22.45 0.55
C VAL A 236 -18.64 -22.48 0.40
N ILE A 237 -19.12 -21.97 -0.73
CA ILE A 237 -20.58 -21.94 -1.03
C ILE A 237 -21.15 -23.34 -1.14
N ALA A 238 -20.43 -24.29 -1.75
CA ALA A 238 -20.87 -25.68 -1.86
C ALA A 238 -21.06 -26.38 -0.49
N ARG A 239 -20.39 -25.92 0.57
CA ARG A 239 -20.58 -26.38 1.94
C ARG A 239 -21.75 -25.69 2.67
N GLY A 240 -22.45 -24.76 2.00
CA GLY A 240 -23.51 -23.95 2.59
C GLY A 240 -23.02 -22.84 3.54
N GLU A 241 -21.72 -22.51 3.47
CA GLU A 241 -21.15 -21.41 4.25
C GLU A 241 -21.37 -20.07 3.56
N LYS A 242 -21.64 -19.03 4.33
CA LYS A 242 -21.77 -17.65 3.81
C LYS A 242 -20.40 -17.03 3.60
N LEU A 243 -20.26 -16.29 2.50
CA LEU A 243 -18.99 -15.71 2.10
C LEU A 243 -19.15 -14.27 1.60
N PHE A 244 -18.22 -13.42 2.03
CA PHE A 244 -17.99 -12.09 1.44
C PHE A 244 -16.77 -12.15 0.54
N PHE A 245 -16.96 -11.90 -0.75
CA PHE A 245 -15.88 -11.68 -1.70
C PHE A 245 -15.74 -10.16 -1.91
N ILE A 246 -14.65 -9.58 -1.45
CA ILE A 246 -14.37 -8.15 -1.53
C ILE A 246 -13.22 -7.94 -2.50
N LEU A 247 -13.50 -7.28 -3.61
CA LEU A 247 -12.50 -6.88 -4.60
C LEU A 247 -12.26 -5.37 -4.48
N ILE A 248 -11.00 -5.00 -4.21
CA ILE A 248 -10.57 -3.60 -4.20
C ILE A 248 -9.77 -3.38 -5.47
N ASP A 249 -10.29 -2.58 -6.39
CA ASP A 249 -9.69 -2.31 -7.67
C ASP A 249 -8.28 -1.71 -7.54
N ASN A 250 -7.30 -2.28 -8.24
CA ASN A 250 -5.92 -1.79 -8.28
C ASN A 250 -5.21 -1.81 -6.90
N PHE A 251 -5.50 -2.81 -6.06
CA PHE A 251 -4.94 -2.95 -4.72
C PHE A 251 -3.69 -3.83 -4.72
N ARG A 252 -2.55 -3.27 -4.30
CA ARG A 252 -1.24 -3.93 -4.35
C ARG A 252 -0.86 -4.65 -3.06
N LEU A 253 0.13 -5.55 -3.17
CA LEU A 253 0.66 -6.29 -2.02
C LEU A 253 1.27 -5.35 -0.94
N ASP A 254 2.01 -4.33 -1.33
CA ASP A 254 2.59 -3.36 -0.40
C ASP A 254 1.54 -2.54 0.34
N GLN A 255 0.42 -2.24 -0.31
CA GLN A 255 -0.73 -1.58 0.32
C GLN A 255 -1.44 -2.53 1.30
N TRP A 256 -1.61 -3.81 0.93
CA TRP A 256 -2.12 -4.82 1.87
C TRP A 256 -1.25 -4.91 3.12
N GLN A 257 0.05 -5.07 2.98
CA GLN A 257 0.96 -5.17 4.12
C GLN A 257 0.92 -3.92 5.02
N ALA A 258 0.76 -2.72 4.44
CA ALA A 258 0.64 -1.49 5.19
C ALA A 258 -0.67 -1.39 6.03
N VAL A 259 -1.76 -2.07 5.60
CA VAL A 259 -3.06 -2.04 6.28
C VAL A 259 -3.38 -3.30 7.07
N LYS A 260 -2.63 -4.37 6.91
CA LYS A 260 -2.86 -5.70 7.50
C LYS A 260 -3.13 -5.64 9.01
N SER A 261 -2.40 -4.81 9.75
CA SER A 261 -2.58 -4.65 11.19
C SER A 261 -4.00 -4.21 11.60
N LEU A 262 -4.77 -3.59 10.70
CA LEU A 262 -6.15 -3.19 10.96
C LEU A 262 -7.12 -4.37 11.01
N PHE A 263 -6.72 -5.51 10.46
CA PHE A 263 -7.54 -6.72 10.34
C PHE A 263 -7.20 -7.77 11.38
N THR A 264 -5.96 -7.78 11.89
CA THR A 264 -5.44 -8.84 12.76
C THR A 264 -6.14 -8.98 14.10
N ASP A 265 -6.82 -7.94 14.59
CA ASP A 265 -7.63 -8.03 15.82
C ASP A 265 -8.98 -8.73 15.59
N LEU A 266 -9.50 -8.69 14.37
CA LEU A 266 -10.81 -9.20 13.98
C LEU A 266 -10.74 -10.58 13.32
N PHE A 267 -9.65 -10.84 12.58
CA PHE A 267 -9.50 -12.00 11.71
C PHE A 267 -8.16 -12.69 11.87
N ILE A 268 -8.15 -13.99 11.61
CA ILE A 268 -6.94 -14.72 11.22
C ILE A 268 -6.79 -14.54 9.73
N CYS A 269 -5.62 -14.04 9.30
CA CYS A 269 -5.36 -13.70 7.89
C CYS A 269 -4.47 -14.78 7.25
N ASP A 270 -5.01 -15.51 6.29
CA ASP A 270 -4.25 -16.42 5.43
C ASP A 270 -3.92 -15.67 4.14
N GLU A 271 -2.64 -15.51 3.86
CA GLU A 271 -2.13 -14.66 2.79
C GLU A 271 -1.47 -15.50 1.70
N GLU A 272 -1.89 -15.28 0.49
CA GLU A 272 -1.28 -15.85 -0.71
C GLU A 272 -1.26 -14.83 -1.84
N LEU A 273 -0.52 -15.12 -2.89
CA LEU A 273 -0.52 -14.34 -4.13
C LEU A 273 -1.11 -15.18 -5.25
N TYR A 274 -1.84 -14.53 -6.13
CA TYR A 274 -2.24 -15.11 -7.41
C TYR A 274 -1.78 -14.22 -8.57
N PHE A 275 -1.83 -14.74 -9.78
CA PHE A 275 -1.37 -14.02 -10.96
C PHE A 275 -2.55 -13.44 -11.73
N SER A 276 -2.56 -12.12 -11.89
CA SER A 276 -3.47 -11.46 -12.84
C SER A 276 -3.10 -11.87 -14.27
N ILE A 277 -4.12 -12.04 -15.12
CA ILE A 277 -3.89 -12.27 -16.54
C ILE A 277 -3.41 -11.01 -17.26
N LEU A 278 -2.81 -11.17 -18.42
CA LEU A 278 -2.48 -10.05 -19.32
C LEU A 278 -3.63 -9.79 -20.30
N PRO A 279 -3.94 -8.50 -20.58
CA PRO A 279 -3.48 -7.29 -19.92
C PRO A 279 -3.89 -7.22 -18.43
N THR A 280 -3.02 -6.72 -17.57
CA THR A 280 -3.32 -6.44 -16.15
C THR A 280 -4.20 -5.20 -16.03
N ALA A 281 -5.39 -5.30 -16.56
CA ALA A 281 -6.34 -4.20 -16.69
C ALA A 281 -7.77 -4.67 -16.41
N THR A 282 -8.55 -3.80 -15.78
CA THR A 282 -9.91 -4.08 -15.31
C THR A 282 -10.80 -4.78 -16.36
N PRO A 283 -10.88 -4.34 -17.63
CA PRO A 283 -11.74 -4.99 -18.61
C PRO A 283 -11.39 -6.45 -18.92
N TYR A 284 -10.14 -6.82 -18.72
CA TYR A 284 -9.65 -8.19 -18.95
C TYR A 284 -9.66 -9.02 -17.67
N ALA A 285 -8.91 -8.57 -16.67
CA ALA A 285 -8.67 -9.33 -15.45
C ALA A 285 -9.96 -9.52 -14.63
N ARG A 286 -10.73 -8.47 -14.40
CA ARG A 286 -11.96 -8.53 -13.59
C ARG A 286 -13.07 -9.32 -14.29
N ASN A 287 -13.27 -9.11 -15.58
CA ASN A 287 -14.22 -9.91 -16.35
C ASN A 287 -13.85 -11.39 -16.34
N SER A 288 -12.54 -11.72 -16.34
CA SER A 288 -12.08 -13.10 -16.23
C SER A 288 -12.34 -13.69 -14.86
N ILE A 289 -12.17 -12.91 -13.77
CA ILE A 289 -12.53 -13.35 -12.41
C ILE A 289 -14.02 -13.70 -12.34
N PHE A 290 -14.89 -12.79 -12.79
CA PHE A 290 -16.33 -12.95 -12.65
C PHE A 290 -16.95 -13.91 -13.66
N SER A 291 -16.33 -14.08 -14.82
CA SER A 291 -16.79 -15.08 -15.79
C SER A 291 -16.18 -16.48 -15.57
N GLY A 292 -15.03 -16.61 -14.92
CA GLY A 292 -14.27 -17.86 -14.88
C GLY A 292 -13.73 -18.29 -16.25
N LEU A 293 -13.55 -17.35 -17.17
CA LEU A 293 -13.15 -17.57 -18.56
C LEU A 293 -12.04 -16.61 -18.97
N MET A 294 -11.23 -17.00 -19.95
CA MET A 294 -10.32 -16.08 -20.60
C MET A 294 -11.07 -15.07 -21.48
N PRO A 295 -10.53 -13.86 -21.70
CA PRO A 295 -11.22 -12.78 -22.42
C PRO A 295 -11.78 -13.16 -23.79
N ARG A 296 -11.04 -13.97 -24.56
CA ARG A 296 -11.52 -14.49 -25.85
C ARG A 296 -12.77 -15.35 -25.72
N GLN A 297 -12.84 -16.17 -24.67
CA GLN A 297 -14.00 -17.01 -24.40
C GLN A 297 -15.19 -16.15 -23.96
N VAL A 298 -14.97 -15.10 -23.15
CA VAL A 298 -16.04 -14.15 -22.78
C VAL A 298 -16.60 -13.47 -24.04
N ALA A 299 -15.72 -12.94 -24.89
CA ALA A 299 -16.11 -12.29 -26.15
C ALA A 299 -16.90 -13.23 -27.09
N SER A 300 -16.56 -14.51 -27.10
CA SER A 300 -17.22 -15.51 -27.95
C SER A 300 -18.56 -15.99 -27.39
N LEU A 301 -18.62 -16.30 -26.08
CA LEU A 301 -19.81 -16.89 -25.45
C LEU A 301 -20.82 -15.83 -25.01
N PHE A 302 -20.36 -14.63 -24.72
CA PHE A 302 -21.16 -13.52 -24.23
C PHE A 302 -20.87 -12.22 -24.98
N PRO A 303 -21.08 -12.19 -26.33
CA PRO A 303 -20.70 -11.03 -27.13
C PRO A 303 -21.41 -9.74 -26.72
N GLY A 304 -22.60 -9.83 -26.12
CA GLY A 304 -23.33 -8.68 -25.59
C GLY A 304 -22.83 -8.19 -24.22
N LEU A 305 -21.95 -8.93 -23.54
CA LEU A 305 -21.37 -8.56 -22.25
C LEU A 305 -19.90 -8.17 -22.37
N TRP A 306 -19.27 -8.45 -23.52
CA TRP A 306 -17.90 -8.05 -23.83
C TRP A 306 -17.90 -6.72 -24.57
N ILE A 307 -17.23 -5.72 -24.00
CA ILE A 307 -17.04 -4.42 -24.63
C ILE A 307 -15.59 -4.32 -25.09
N ASP A 308 -15.41 -4.01 -26.37
CA ASP A 308 -14.09 -3.89 -26.98
C ASP A 308 -13.32 -2.70 -26.38
N ASP A 309 -11.99 -2.82 -26.34
CA ASP A 309 -11.09 -1.78 -25.80
C ASP A 309 -11.18 -0.43 -26.53
N ARG A 310 -11.72 -0.43 -27.75
CA ARG A 310 -11.93 0.77 -28.57
C ARG A 310 -13.13 1.60 -28.13
N GLU A 311 -14.08 1.01 -27.41
CA GLU A 311 -15.22 1.73 -26.86
C GLU A 311 -14.81 2.46 -25.58
N GLU A 312 -15.12 3.75 -25.49
CA GLU A 312 -14.73 4.57 -24.33
C GLU A 312 -15.66 4.36 -23.14
N GLU A 313 -16.93 4.02 -23.38
CA GLU A 313 -17.98 3.91 -22.36
C GLU A 313 -18.49 2.47 -22.20
N GLY A 314 -19.07 2.17 -21.04
CA GLY A 314 -19.79 0.92 -20.79
C GLY A 314 -18.93 -0.25 -20.33
N LYS A 315 -17.60 -0.10 -20.27
CA LYS A 315 -16.70 -1.14 -19.77
C LYS A 315 -17.02 -1.46 -18.31
N ASN A 316 -16.99 -2.76 -17.98
CA ASN A 316 -17.19 -3.24 -16.60
C ASN A 316 -18.56 -2.93 -15.98
N LEU A 317 -19.61 -2.81 -16.77
CA LEU A 317 -20.98 -2.65 -16.27
C LEU A 317 -21.72 -3.99 -16.15
N GLN A 318 -21.20 -5.06 -16.74
CA GLN A 318 -21.86 -6.36 -16.87
C GLN A 318 -21.26 -7.45 -15.96
N GLU A 319 -20.49 -7.07 -14.97
CA GLU A 319 -19.74 -7.98 -14.08
C GLU A 319 -20.69 -8.93 -13.32
N GLU A 320 -21.83 -8.45 -12.83
CA GLU A 320 -22.84 -9.28 -12.15
C GLU A 320 -23.41 -10.36 -13.06
N LEU A 321 -23.69 -10.03 -14.33
CA LEU A 321 -24.24 -10.98 -15.30
C LEU A 321 -23.21 -12.07 -15.64
N LEU A 322 -21.94 -11.71 -15.77
CA LEU A 322 -20.85 -12.66 -15.96
C LEU A 322 -20.71 -13.62 -14.78
N LEU A 323 -20.83 -13.08 -13.55
CA LEU A 323 -20.78 -13.89 -12.34
C LEU A 323 -21.97 -14.85 -12.24
N ARG A 324 -23.17 -14.40 -12.53
CA ARG A 324 -24.38 -15.27 -12.57
C ARG A 324 -24.22 -16.38 -13.60
N ALA A 325 -23.74 -16.05 -14.79
CA ALA A 325 -23.45 -17.05 -15.82
C ALA A 325 -22.34 -18.04 -15.38
N GLN A 326 -21.35 -17.62 -14.61
CA GLN A 326 -20.33 -18.51 -14.04
C GLN A 326 -20.94 -19.47 -13.01
N LEU A 327 -21.75 -18.97 -12.09
CA LEU A 327 -22.45 -19.78 -11.08
C LEU A 327 -23.36 -20.82 -11.74
N GLU A 328 -24.15 -20.42 -12.74
CA GLU A 328 -25.02 -21.33 -13.51
C GLU A 328 -24.24 -22.46 -14.18
N ARG A 329 -23.10 -22.16 -14.83
CA ARG A 329 -22.24 -23.17 -15.47
C ARG A 329 -21.66 -24.18 -14.48
N LYS A 330 -21.60 -23.82 -13.20
CA LYS A 330 -21.10 -24.68 -12.11
C LYS A 330 -22.25 -25.34 -11.30
N ASN A 331 -23.51 -25.12 -11.72
CA ASN A 331 -24.72 -25.59 -11.03
C ASN A 331 -24.77 -25.10 -9.56
N LEU A 332 -24.36 -23.86 -9.31
CA LEU A 332 -24.41 -23.20 -8.00
C LEU A 332 -25.44 -22.08 -8.05
N PHE A 333 -26.35 -22.06 -7.08
CA PHE A 333 -27.46 -21.09 -7.04
C PHE A 333 -27.55 -20.39 -5.68
N PRO A 334 -26.48 -19.75 -5.19
CA PRO A 334 -26.54 -19.01 -3.95
C PRO A 334 -27.41 -17.76 -4.08
N LEU A 335 -28.00 -17.31 -2.99
CA LEU A 335 -28.59 -15.98 -2.93
C LEU A 335 -27.48 -14.95 -3.01
N LEU A 336 -27.30 -14.38 -4.21
CA LEU A 336 -26.20 -13.45 -4.53
C LEU A 336 -26.59 -12.00 -4.24
N SER A 337 -25.72 -11.29 -3.54
CA SER A 337 -25.70 -9.82 -3.45
C SER A 337 -24.45 -9.28 -4.14
N TYR A 338 -24.61 -8.64 -5.29
CA TYR A 338 -23.54 -7.94 -5.99
C TYR A 338 -23.65 -6.43 -5.77
N ARG A 339 -22.55 -5.75 -5.44
CA ARG A 339 -22.51 -4.29 -5.28
C ARG A 339 -21.18 -3.73 -5.80
N LYS A 340 -21.29 -2.65 -6.58
CA LYS A 340 -20.16 -1.85 -7.00
C LYS A 340 -20.20 -0.52 -6.25
N ILE A 341 -19.10 -0.17 -5.58
CA ILE A 341 -19.03 0.91 -4.60
C ILE A 341 -17.99 1.91 -5.09
N ASN A 342 -18.48 3.07 -5.53
CA ASN A 342 -17.65 4.14 -6.10
C ASN A 342 -17.51 5.33 -5.13
N SER A 343 -18.30 5.35 -4.05
CA SER A 343 -18.28 6.45 -3.08
C SER A 343 -18.45 5.97 -1.64
N ASN A 344 -18.03 6.78 -0.69
CA ASN A 344 -18.26 6.51 0.73
C ASN A 344 -19.77 6.49 1.08
N SER A 345 -20.60 7.30 0.41
CA SER A 345 -22.05 7.31 0.63
C SER A 345 -22.70 5.97 0.28
N GLU A 346 -22.29 5.35 -0.82
CA GLU A 346 -22.76 4.00 -1.19
C GLU A 346 -22.33 2.94 -0.19
N ALA A 347 -21.11 3.03 0.33
CA ALA A 347 -20.62 2.15 1.39
C ALA A 347 -21.34 2.37 2.74
N GLU A 348 -21.70 3.61 3.07
CA GLU A 348 -22.51 3.94 4.26
C GLU A 348 -23.93 3.38 4.14
N GLU A 349 -24.52 3.38 2.95
CA GLU A 349 -25.82 2.77 2.71
C GLU A 349 -25.79 1.26 2.96
N LEU A 350 -24.74 0.57 2.51
CA LEU A 350 -24.52 -0.86 2.85
C LEU A 350 -24.42 -1.07 4.36
N ASN A 351 -23.77 -0.15 5.07
CA ASN A 351 -23.69 -0.22 6.53
C ASN A 351 -25.06 -0.11 7.21
N LYS A 352 -25.95 0.75 6.71
CA LYS A 352 -27.31 0.93 7.24
C LYS A 352 -28.19 -0.31 7.00
N HIS A 353 -28.08 -0.91 5.81
CA HIS A 353 -28.87 -2.06 5.39
C HIS A 353 -28.18 -3.42 5.64
N PHE A 354 -27.10 -3.45 6.44
CA PHE A 354 -26.36 -4.69 6.72
C PHE A 354 -27.24 -5.85 7.21
N PRO A 355 -28.25 -5.68 8.11
CA PRO A 355 -29.12 -6.77 8.56
C PRO A 355 -29.93 -7.41 7.41
N GLU A 356 -30.27 -6.67 6.37
CA GLU A 356 -30.99 -7.17 5.20
C GLU A 356 -30.11 -8.07 4.33
N LEU A 357 -28.80 -7.79 4.32
CA LEU A 357 -27.80 -8.55 3.58
C LEU A 357 -27.57 -9.95 4.19
N GLU A 358 -27.86 -10.15 5.47
CA GLU A 358 -27.67 -11.45 6.15
C GLU A 358 -28.46 -12.61 5.50
N ARG A 359 -29.44 -12.32 4.64
CA ARG A 359 -30.21 -13.35 3.90
C ARG A 359 -29.42 -13.97 2.76
N ASN A 360 -28.41 -13.27 2.23
CA ASN A 360 -27.62 -13.74 1.10
C ASN A 360 -26.55 -14.75 1.53
N ASP A 361 -26.21 -15.66 0.62
CA ASP A 361 -25.17 -16.67 0.82
C ASP A 361 -23.82 -16.20 0.31
N LEU A 362 -23.84 -15.44 -0.79
CA LEU A 362 -22.64 -14.90 -1.41
C LEU A 362 -22.79 -13.38 -1.60
N HIS A 363 -21.87 -12.64 -0.99
CA HIS A 363 -21.74 -11.20 -1.20
C HIS A 363 -20.51 -10.94 -2.07
N VAL A 364 -20.67 -10.20 -3.14
CA VAL A 364 -19.57 -9.78 -4.02
C VAL A 364 -19.58 -8.26 -4.09
N TRP A 365 -18.58 -7.64 -3.47
CA TRP A 365 -18.46 -6.19 -3.38
C TRP A 365 -17.18 -5.71 -4.05
N VAL A 366 -17.33 -4.73 -4.94
CA VAL A 366 -16.21 -4.13 -5.69
C VAL A 366 -16.04 -2.69 -5.25
N PHE A 367 -14.86 -2.36 -4.73
CA PHE A 367 -14.50 -0.99 -4.31
C PHE A 367 -13.51 -0.38 -5.31
N ASN A 368 -13.87 0.73 -5.92
CA ASN A 368 -13.06 1.37 -6.97
C ASN A 368 -12.19 2.54 -6.46
N PHE A 369 -12.12 2.77 -5.15
CA PHE A 369 -11.45 3.96 -4.59
C PHE A 369 -9.98 4.07 -4.99
N ILE A 370 -9.19 2.99 -4.88
CA ILE A 370 -7.73 3.03 -5.13
C ILE A 370 -7.44 3.26 -6.60
N ASP A 371 -8.21 2.62 -7.49
CA ASP A 371 -8.07 2.85 -8.92
C ASP A 371 -8.47 4.29 -9.31
N THR A 372 -9.57 4.79 -8.78
CA THR A 372 -9.99 6.19 -8.94
C THR A 372 -8.92 7.15 -8.47
N LEU A 373 -8.24 6.87 -7.33
CA LEU A 373 -7.14 7.68 -6.82
C LEU A 373 -5.94 7.70 -7.81
N SER A 374 -5.62 6.55 -8.42
CA SER A 374 -4.53 6.43 -9.38
C SER A 374 -4.79 7.24 -10.66
N HIS A 375 -6.01 7.21 -11.17
CA HIS A 375 -6.44 7.98 -12.34
C HIS A 375 -6.53 9.48 -12.03
N THR A 376 -7.21 9.88 -10.96
CA THR A 376 -7.34 11.28 -10.55
C THR A 376 -6.00 11.96 -10.31
N ARG A 377 -4.98 11.20 -9.87
CA ARG A 377 -3.60 11.70 -9.71
C ARG A 377 -3.05 12.28 -11.01
N THR A 378 -3.36 11.67 -12.14
CA THR A 378 -2.87 12.14 -13.44
C THR A 378 -3.45 13.52 -13.79
N ASP A 379 -4.70 13.79 -13.42
CA ASP A 379 -5.43 15.00 -13.79
C ASP A 379 -5.38 16.10 -12.71
N SER A 380 -5.20 15.75 -11.43
CA SER A 380 -5.21 16.68 -10.30
C SER A 380 -3.81 16.94 -9.75
N LYS A 381 -3.35 18.21 -9.79
CA LYS A 381 -2.09 18.62 -9.19
C LYS A 381 -2.06 18.35 -7.68
N MET A 382 -3.15 18.58 -6.96
CA MET A 382 -3.26 18.36 -5.53
C MET A 382 -3.10 16.86 -5.18
N ILE A 383 -3.78 15.98 -5.90
CA ILE A 383 -3.64 14.54 -5.69
C ILE A 383 -2.23 14.06 -6.04
N ARG A 384 -1.61 14.65 -7.07
CA ARG A 384 -0.22 14.37 -7.45
C ARG A 384 0.77 14.71 -6.34
N GLU A 385 0.57 15.82 -5.64
CA GLU A 385 1.38 16.21 -4.48
C GLU A 385 1.15 15.28 -3.29
N LEU A 386 -0.11 14.89 -3.02
CA LEU A 386 -0.48 13.96 -1.93
C LEU A 386 -0.01 12.51 -2.18
N THR A 387 0.26 12.15 -3.42
CA THR A 387 0.74 10.81 -3.82
C THR A 387 2.11 10.90 -4.50
N ALA A 388 2.99 11.75 -4.00
CA ALA A 388 4.27 12.08 -4.62
C ALA A 388 5.18 10.86 -4.82
N ASP A 389 5.11 9.88 -3.93
CA ASP A 389 5.89 8.65 -3.96
C ASP A 389 5.07 7.43 -3.50
N GLU A 390 5.70 6.25 -3.47
CA GLU A 390 5.10 4.98 -3.03
C GLU A 390 4.64 5.03 -1.56
N TYR A 391 5.41 5.68 -0.70
CA TYR A 391 5.07 5.83 0.72
C TYR A 391 3.79 6.66 0.91
N ALA A 392 3.71 7.81 0.25
CA ALA A 392 2.55 8.69 0.30
C ALA A 392 1.29 7.99 -0.24
N TYR A 393 1.43 7.21 -1.32
CA TYR A 393 0.34 6.44 -1.89
C TYR A 393 -0.17 5.34 -0.92
N ARG A 394 0.74 4.60 -0.26
CA ARG A 394 0.38 3.64 0.80
C ARG A 394 -0.27 4.32 2.01
N SER A 395 0.24 5.47 2.42
CA SER A 395 -0.30 6.24 3.55
C SER A 395 -1.75 6.69 3.30
N LEU A 396 -2.06 7.16 2.09
CA LEU A 396 -3.43 7.49 1.69
C LEU A 396 -4.34 6.25 1.69
N THR A 397 -3.86 5.13 1.17
CA THR A 397 -4.60 3.86 1.21
C THR A 397 -4.91 3.46 2.65
N LYS A 398 -3.94 3.54 3.56
CA LYS A 398 -4.13 3.24 4.99
C LYS A 398 -5.15 4.18 5.63
N SER A 399 -5.06 5.48 5.35
CA SER A 399 -6.01 6.48 5.82
C SER A 399 -7.43 6.18 5.34
N TRP A 400 -7.58 5.81 4.06
CA TRP A 400 -8.87 5.42 3.52
C TRP A 400 -9.44 4.20 4.24
N PHE A 401 -8.68 3.14 4.45
CA PHE A 401 -9.14 1.96 5.20
C PHE A 401 -9.60 2.31 6.61
N LEU A 402 -8.83 3.17 7.33
CA LEU A 402 -9.15 3.58 8.70
C LEU A 402 -10.47 4.34 8.80
N HIS A 403 -10.74 5.22 7.84
CA HIS A 403 -11.83 6.19 7.90
C HIS A 403 -13.01 5.84 6.96
N SER A 404 -12.86 4.83 6.09
CA SER A 404 -13.94 4.41 5.19
C SER A 404 -15.00 3.58 5.91
N PRO A 405 -16.24 3.59 5.40
CA PRO A 405 -17.29 2.72 5.90
C PRO A 405 -16.97 1.22 5.77
N LEU A 406 -16.01 0.84 4.91
CA LEU A 406 -15.52 -0.54 4.77
C LEU A 406 -14.97 -1.09 6.08
N ASN A 407 -14.25 -0.28 6.88
CA ASN A 407 -13.76 -0.69 8.19
C ASN A 407 -14.91 -1.08 9.13
N THR A 408 -16.00 -0.32 9.12
CA THR A 408 -17.21 -0.64 9.92
C THR A 408 -17.90 -1.89 9.41
N LEU A 409 -17.99 -2.07 8.07
CA LEU A 409 -18.55 -3.29 7.46
C LEU A 409 -17.75 -4.53 7.87
N LEU A 410 -16.42 -4.48 7.80
CA LEU A 410 -15.56 -5.60 8.20
C LEU A 410 -15.73 -5.99 9.68
N LYS A 411 -15.88 -5.03 10.57
CA LYS A 411 -16.20 -5.29 11.99
C LYS A 411 -17.54 -6.02 12.15
N LYS A 412 -18.57 -5.62 11.41
CA LYS A 412 -19.89 -6.29 11.41
C LYS A 412 -19.80 -7.70 10.84
N ILE A 413 -19.06 -7.89 9.75
CA ILE A 413 -18.83 -9.19 9.11
C ILE A 413 -18.12 -10.14 10.09
N ALA A 414 -17.05 -9.67 10.74
CA ALA A 414 -16.32 -10.44 11.76
C ALA A 414 -17.22 -10.82 12.94
N ALA A 415 -17.99 -9.87 13.49
CA ALA A 415 -18.91 -10.10 14.61
C ALA A 415 -20.01 -11.14 14.30
N LYS A 416 -20.32 -11.34 13.01
CA LYS A 416 -21.29 -12.37 12.55
C LYS A 416 -20.63 -13.70 12.22
N GLY A 417 -19.32 -13.82 12.36
CA GLY A 417 -18.59 -15.04 12.05
C GLY A 417 -18.47 -15.36 10.56
N TYR A 418 -18.63 -14.37 9.69
CA TYR A 418 -18.56 -14.58 8.24
C TYR A 418 -17.12 -14.51 7.72
N ARG A 419 -16.77 -15.46 6.86
CA ARG A 419 -15.50 -15.48 6.14
C ARG A 419 -15.48 -14.42 5.04
N VAL A 420 -14.29 -13.80 4.82
CA VAL A 420 -14.06 -12.88 3.73
C VAL A 420 -12.92 -13.37 2.85
N VAL A 421 -13.08 -13.29 1.55
CA VAL A 421 -11.99 -13.34 0.56
C VAL A 421 -11.78 -11.92 0.06
N LEU A 422 -10.64 -11.32 0.42
CA LEU A 422 -10.24 -9.97 0.01
C LEU A 422 -9.17 -10.06 -1.06
N THR A 423 -9.37 -9.38 -2.17
CA THR A 423 -8.42 -9.41 -3.30
C THR A 423 -8.55 -8.18 -4.19
N THR A 424 -7.88 -8.20 -5.32
CA THR A 424 -7.95 -7.23 -6.43
C THR A 424 -7.94 -7.97 -7.76
N ASP A 425 -8.20 -7.29 -8.84
CA ASP A 425 -8.10 -7.80 -10.22
C ASP A 425 -6.70 -7.61 -10.83
N HIS A 426 -6.03 -6.51 -10.50
CA HIS A 426 -4.65 -6.18 -10.87
C HIS A 426 -4.05 -5.19 -9.89
N GLY A 427 -2.74 -4.97 -9.98
CA GLY A 427 -2.09 -3.85 -9.33
C GLY A 427 -1.62 -2.80 -10.33
N SER A 428 -0.77 -1.88 -9.86
CA SER A 428 -0.16 -0.83 -10.69
C SER A 428 1.30 -0.61 -10.33
N ILE A 429 2.05 -0.07 -11.29
CA ILE A 429 3.45 0.31 -11.11
C ILE A 429 3.64 1.81 -11.35
N ARG A 430 4.53 2.42 -10.59
CA ARG A 430 4.92 3.81 -10.80
C ARG A 430 5.85 3.92 -12.01
N VAL A 431 5.35 4.46 -13.12
CA VAL A 431 6.07 4.51 -14.39
C VAL A 431 7.10 5.61 -14.44
N LYS A 432 8.24 5.36 -15.11
CA LYS A 432 9.37 6.29 -15.15
C LYS A 432 9.86 6.60 -16.57
N LYS A 433 9.90 5.60 -17.45
CA LYS A 433 10.56 5.69 -18.75
C LYS A 433 9.58 5.54 -19.90
N GLY A 434 9.52 6.53 -20.77
CA GLY A 434 8.68 6.49 -21.97
C GLY A 434 9.30 5.66 -23.09
N VAL A 435 8.52 4.73 -23.64
CA VAL A 435 8.86 3.95 -24.83
C VAL A 435 8.00 4.45 -26.00
N LYS A 436 8.64 4.82 -27.11
CA LYS A 436 7.94 5.31 -28.29
C LYS A 436 7.19 4.18 -28.97
N VAL A 437 5.91 4.40 -29.22
CA VAL A 437 5.03 3.51 -29.97
C VAL A 437 4.23 4.31 -30.98
N LEU A 438 4.19 3.82 -32.23
CA LEU A 438 3.29 4.31 -33.25
C LEU A 438 2.04 3.45 -33.22
N ALA A 439 0.87 4.08 -33.23
CA ALA A 439 -0.41 3.39 -33.28
C ALA A 439 -1.42 4.26 -34.03
N ASP A 440 -2.42 3.64 -34.64
CA ASP A 440 -3.52 4.32 -35.26
C ASP A 440 -4.56 4.82 -34.24
N LYS A 441 -5.56 5.57 -34.71
CA LYS A 441 -6.61 6.17 -33.86
C LYS A 441 -7.55 5.13 -33.24
N GLU A 442 -7.57 3.93 -33.78
CA GLU A 442 -8.41 2.82 -33.27
C GLU A 442 -7.74 2.04 -32.12
N THR A 443 -6.51 2.38 -31.80
CA THR A 443 -5.76 1.73 -30.70
C THR A 443 -6.20 2.31 -29.35
N ASN A 444 -6.31 1.45 -28.34
CA ASN A 444 -6.68 1.85 -26.97
C ASN A 444 -5.73 2.90 -26.39
N THR A 445 -6.22 3.67 -25.41
CA THR A 445 -5.48 4.78 -24.79
C THR A 445 -4.55 4.34 -23.66
N ASN A 446 -4.64 3.09 -23.18
CA ASN A 446 -3.83 2.60 -22.05
C ASN A 446 -2.31 2.80 -22.27
N LEU A 447 -1.58 3.11 -21.21
CA LEU A 447 -0.14 3.43 -21.28
C LEU A 447 0.77 2.23 -21.09
N ARG A 448 0.25 1.09 -20.63
CA ARG A 448 1.04 -0.09 -20.32
C ARG A 448 0.83 -1.26 -21.30
N TYR A 449 -0.27 -1.22 -22.07
CA TYR A 449 -0.48 -2.14 -23.19
C TYR A 449 -1.12 -1.43 -24.37
N LYS A 450 -0.96 -2.01 -25.54
CA LYS A 450 -1.68 -1.59 -26.76
C LYS A 450 -2.20 -2.82 -27.49
N ALA A 451 -3.43 -2.72 -27.99
CA ALA A 451 -4.06 -3.71 -28.85
C ALA A 451 -4.46 -3.02 -30.16
N GLY A 452 -3.97 -3.50 -31.29
CA GLY A 452 -4.25 -2.86 -32.60
C GLY A 452 -3.60 -3.58 -33.77
N LYS A 453 -3.86 -3.08 -35.00
CA LYS A 453 -3.37 -3.67 -36.27
C LYS A 453 -2.01 -3.13 -36.69
N ASN A 454 -1.82 -1.82 -36.60
CA ASN A 454 -0.67 -1.11 -37.17
C ASN A 454 0.21 -0.51 -36.07
N LEU A 455 0.75 -1.40 -35.23
CA LEU A 455 1.62 -0.99 -34.13
C LEU A 455 3.08 -0.93 -34.61
N GLY A 456 3.70 0.27 -34.51
CA GLY A 456 5.13 0.47 -34.78
C GLY A 456 5.90 0.62 -33.48
N TYR A 457 6.89 -0.24 -33.24
CA TYR A 457 7.64 -0.30 -31.98
C TYR A 457 9.00 -0.98 -32.19
N GLU A 458 9.86 -0.87 -31.18
CA GLU A 458 11.10 -1.63 -31.10
C GLU A 458 10.87 -2.94 -30.30
N PRO A 459 10.92 -4.15 -30.93
CA PRO A 459 10.53 -5.41 -30.26
C PRO A 459 11.37 -5.76 -29.01
N ARG A 460 12.62 -5.28 -28.94
CA ARG A 460 13.52 -5.54 -27.81
C ARG A 460 13.13 -4.80 -26.52
N LYS A 461 12.30 -3.76 -26.61
CA LYS A 461 11.94 -2.88 -25.49
C LYS A 461 10.61 -3.21 -24.83
N LEU A 462 9.91 -4.22 -25.30
CA LEU A 462 8.58 -4.57 -24.84
C LEU A 462 8.31 -6.07 -25.01
N PHE A 463 7.21 -6.54 -24.47
CA PHE A 463 6.71 -7.88 -24.74
C PHE A 463 5.62 -7.80 -25.81
N GLU A 464 5.74 -8.61 -26.86
CA GLU A 464 4.76 -8.68 -27.95
C GLU A 464 4.06 -10.04 -28.00
N MET A 465 2.76 -10.02 -28.27
CA MET A 465 1.95 -11.19 -28.60
C MET A 465 1.48 -11.05 -30.04
N LEU A 466 2.11 -11.83 -30.93
CA LEU A 466 1.79 -11.82 -32.35
C LEU A 466 0.53 -12.65 -32.67
N HIS A 467 0.25 -13.64 -31.83
CA HIS A 467 -0.90 -14.54 -31.89
C HIS A 467 -1.69 -14.44 -30.57
N PRO A 468 -2.46 -13.36 -30.34
CA PRO A 468 -3.16 -13.15 -29.06
C PRO A 468 -4.18 -14.25 -28.73
N GLU A 469 -4.69 -14.93 -29.73
CA GLU A 469 -5.59 -16.07 -29.59
C GLU A 469 -4.99 -17.22 -28.79
N ASP A 470 -3.69 -17.45 -28.89
CA ASP A 470 -2.97 -18.46 -28.12
C ASP A 470 -2.88 -18.11 -26.63
N PHE A 471 -3.06 -16.84 -26.32
CA PHE A 471 -3.07 -16.29 -24.96
C PHE A 471 -4.48 -16.04 -24.41
N GLY A 472 -5.50 -16.54 -25.09
CA GLY A 472 -6.87 -16.37 -24.68
C GLY A 472 -7.39 -14.93 -24.83
N LEU A 473 -6.77 -14.11 -25.69
CA LEU A 473 -7.15 -12.73 -25.95
C LEU A 473 -8.01 -12.60 -27.21
N PRO A 474 -8.95 -11.64 -27.25
CA PRO A 474 -9.76 -11.38 -28.44
C PRO A 474 -8.92 -10.84 -29.60
N THR A 475 -9.24 -11.29 -30.79
CA THR A 475 -8.63 -10.85 -32.05
C THR A 475 -9.72 -10.33 -32.99
N PRO A 476 -10.19 -9.08 -32.80
CA PRO A 476 -11.22 -8.49 -33.67
C PRO A 476 -10.85 -8.53 -35.16
N HIS A 477 -9.56 -8.56 -35.47
CA HIS A 477 -9.02 -8.68 -36.83
C HIS A 477 -7.83 -9.64 -36.84
N MET A 478 -7.61 -10.33 -37.95
CA MET A 478 -6.50 -11.28 -38.11
C MET A 478 -5.10 -10.68 -37.90
N SER A 479 -4.96 -9.37 -38.08
CA SER A 479 -3.69 -8.63 -37.86
C SER A 479 -3.59 -7.97 -36.49
N THR A 480 -4.54 -8.22 -35.59
CA THR A 480 -4.49 -7.68 -34.23
C THR A 480 -3.31 -8.23 -33.48
N ARG A 481 -2.52 -7.36 -32.87
CA ARG A 481 -1.40 -7.70 -32.00
C ARG A 481 -1.58 -7.00 -30.67
N TYR A 482 -0.99 -7.58 -29.62
CA TYR A 482 -0.89 -6.95 -28.32
C TYR A 482 0.57 -6.71 -27.99
N ILE A 483 0.86 -5.54 -27.45
CA ILE A 483 2.18 -5.20 -26.91
C ILE A 483 2.05 -4.72 -25.47
N PHE A 484 3.02 -5.07 -24.64
CA PHE A 484 3.03 -4.77 -23.22
C PHE A 484 4.30 -4.06 -22.84
N ALA A 485 4.18 -2.97 -22.10
CA ALA A 485 5.31 -2.36 -21.42
C ALA A 485 5.76 -3.28 -20.27
N THR A 486 7.05 -3.35 -20.07
CA THR A 486 7.68 -4.13 -19.00
C THR A 486 8.30 -3.21 -17.97
N GLN A 487 8.63 -3.74 -16.79
CA GLN A 487 9.24 -2.93 -15.74
C GLN A 487 8.41 -1.65 -15.45
N ASN A 488 9.08 -0.51 -15.28
CA ASN A 488 8.46 0.80 -15.09
C ASN A 488 8.37 1.65 -16.38
N ASP A 489 8.41 1.01 -17.55
CA ASP A 489 8.25 1.66 -18.84
C ASP A 489 6.76 2.00 -19.10
N PHE A 490 6.48 2.98 -19.96
CA PHE A 490 5.15 3.30 -20.46
C PHE A 490 5.18 3.78 -21.90
N PHE A 491 4.08 3.60 -22.61
CA PHE A 491 4.00 3.94 -24.03
C PHE A 491 3.69 5.42 -24.25
N VAL A 492 4.45 6.03 -25.15
CA VAL A 492 4.32 7.44 -25.52
C VAL A 492 4.28 7.56 -27.04
N TYR A 493 3.32 8.32 -27.53
CA TYR A 493 3.27 8.64 -28.96
C TYR A 493 4.37 9.65 -29.35
N PRO A 494 4.94 9.57 -30.57
CA PRO A 494 5.95 10.52 -31.04
C PRO A 494 5.48 11.96 -31.06
N ASN A 495 4.20 12.18 -31.39
CA ASN A 495 3.61 13.52 -31.40
C ASN A 495 3.54 14.06 -29.97
N ASN A 496 4.13 15.24 -29.73
CA ASN A 496 4.22 15.86 -28.40
C ASN A 496 4.92 14.98 -27.34
N TYR A 497 5.90 14.18 -27.78
CA TYR A 497 6.60 13.20 -26.93
C TYR A 497 7.03 13.77 -25.58
N ASN A 498 7.72 14.90 -25.54
CA ASN A 498 8.22 15.48 -24.30
C ASN A 498 7.09 15.93 -23.36
N HIS A 499 5.99 16.42 -23.91
CA HIS A 499 4.81 16.78 -23.11
C HIS A 499 4.18 15.54 -22.47
N HIS A 500 3.90 14.50 -23.24
CA HIS A 500 3.34 13.26 -22.73
C HIS A 500 4.28 12.55 -21.75
N LEU A 501 5.59 12.57 -22.03
CA LEU A 501 6.59 12.02 -21.13
C LEU A 501 6.55 12.71 -19.76
N SER A 502 6.57 14.05 -19.73
CA SER A 502 6.52 14.79 -18.47
C SER A 502 5.17 14.67 -17.73
N TYR A 503 4.07 14.52 -18.47
CA TYR A 503 2.74 14.44 -17.91
C TYR A 503 2.48 13.09 -17.22
N TYR A 504 2.90 11.97 -17.84
CA TYR A 504 2.64 10.63 -17.31
C TYR A 504 3.78 10.06 -16.46
N ALA A 505 4.99 10.56 -16.58
CA ALA A 505 6.10 10.10 -15.75
C ALA A 505 5.77 10.24 -14.25
N GLN A 506 6.15 9.22 -13.48
CA GLN A 506 5.88 9.11 -12.05
C GLN A 506 4.41 8.85 -11.69
N SER A 507 3.49 8.67 -12.65
CA SER A 507 2.12 8.22 -12.37
C SER A 507 2.07 6.72 -12.09
N PHE A 508 0.99 6.26 -11.44
CA PHE A 508 0.71 4.84 -11.25
C PHE A 508 -0.12 4.36 -12.43
N GLN A 509 0.38 3.34 -13.11
CA GLN A 509 -0.23 2.79 -14.33
C GLN A 509 -0.30 1.27 -14.26
N HIS A 510 -1.23 0.67 -14.98
CA HIS A 510 -1.48 -0.76 -15.02
C HIS A 510 -1.76 -1.23 -16.47
N GLY A 511 -1.70 -2.51 -16.70
CA GLY A 511 -1.95 -3.13 -18.02
C GLY A 511 -0.75 -3.90 -18.58
N GLY A 512 0.43 -3.72 -18.01
CA GLY A 512 1.69 -4.30 -18.48
C GLY A 512 2.21 -5.45 -17.63
N ILE A 513 3.54 -5.62 -17.68
CA ILE A 513 4.24 -6.70 -17.00
C ILE A 513 5.19 -6.11 -15.95
N SER A 514 4.80 -6.26 -14.70
CA SER A 514 5.63 -6.06 -13.52
C SER A 514 5.14 -6.98 -12.38
N MET A 515 5.96 -7.16 -11.36
CA MET A 515 5.57 -7.91 -10.18
C MET A 515 4.36 -7.26 -9.50
N GLU A 516 4.33 -5.93 -9.43
CA GLU A 516 3.26 -5.14 -8.81
C GLU A 516 1.91 -5.27 -9.55
N GLU A 517 1.94 -5.40 -10.87
CA GLU A 517 0.72 -5.52 -11.69
C GLU A 517 0.19 -6.95 -11.72
N MET A 518 1.07 -7.95 -11.73
CA MET A 518 0.70 -9.34 -11.98
C MET A 518 0.57 -10.20 -10.72
N MET A 519 1.44 -10.01 -9.71
CA MET A 519 1.41 -10.78 -8.47
C MET A 519 0.64 -10.01 -7.39
N ILE A 520 -0.61 -10.34 -7.23
CA ILE A 520 -1.57 -9.56 -6.47
C ILE A 520 -2.08 -10.32 -5.24
N PRO A 521 -2.42 -9.59 -4.16
CA PRO A 521 -2.79 -10.19 -2.89
C PRO A 521 -4.12 -10.93 -2.97
N LEU A 522 -4.17 -12.09 -2.36
CA LEU A 522 -5.37 -12.90 -2.14
C LEU A 522 -5.41 -13.31 -0.67
N ILE A 523 -6.33 -12.75 0.06
CA ILE A 523 -6.38 -12.84 1.52
C ILE A 523 -7.67 -13.53 1.95
N THR A 524 -7.55 -14.65 2.65
CA THR A 524 -8.67 -15.26 3.33
C THR A 524 -8.70 -14.79 4.78
N LEU A 525 -9.76 -14.08 5.15
CA LEU A 525 -9.99 -13.55 6.48
C LEU A 525 -10.98 -14.46 7.20
N ASN A 526 -10.51 -15.24 8.17
CA ASN A 526 -11.32 -16.09 9.03
C ASN A 526 -11.60 -15.35 10.33
N PRO A 527 -12.86 -15.13 10.74
CA PRO A 527 -13.21 -14.47 12.00
C PRO A 527 -12.58 -15.17 13.20
N LYS A 528 -12.12 -14.39 14.21
CA LYS A 528 -11.60 -14.91 15.47
C LYS A 528 -12.69 -15.33 16.43
#